data_2be852a1306b90f3dadd57c753b6e0ae
#
_entry.id   2be852a1306b90f3dadd57c753b6e0ae
#
_cell.length_a   1.000
_cell.length_b   1.000
_cell.length_c   1.000
_cell.angle_alpha   90.00
_cell.angle_beta   90.00
_cell.angle_gamma   90.00
#
_symmetry.space_group_name_H-M   'P 1'
#
loop_
_entity.id
_entity.type
_entity.pdbx_description
1 polymer ?
#
loop_
_entity_poly.entity_id
_entity_poly.type
_entity_poly.pdbx_seq_one_letter_code
_entity_poly.pdbx_strand_id
1 'polypeptide(L)'
;MAEDIRENAMTVSSSVDYVRGLKGKDSVLIASGNLLGALFQDRGTFEGDLNELKTAGMYYITGNTENKPAGFYGLMLVFRSGAGIVQIAYSVYNGESKKRVLLSNGGNWDTWSNWA
;
A
#
# COMPACT_ATOMS: atom_id res chain seq x y z
N MET A 1 22.90 -25.89 23.51
CA MET A 1 21.47 -25.66 23.60
C MET A 1 21.17 -24.20 23.31
N ALA A 2 20.26 -23.96 22.41
CA ALA A 2 19.81 -22.60 22.25
C ALA A 2 19.13 -22.14 23.55
N GLU A 3 19.47 -20.96 23.99
CA GLU A 3 18.79 -20.37 25.13
C GLU A 3 17.35 -20.07 24.78
N ASP A 4 16.43 -20.52 25.61
CA ASP A 4 15.05 -20.11 25.49
C ASP A 4 14.91 -18.66 25.93
N ILE A 5 14.41 -17.84 25.03
CA ILE A 5 14.14 -16.43 25.32
C ILE A 5 12.73 -16.32 25.87
N ARG A 6 12.60 -15.85 27.08
CA ARG A 6 11.28 -15.57 27.67
C ARG A 6 10.67 -14.36 26.99
N GLU A 7 9.36 -14.41 26.78
CA GLU A 7 8.65 -13.30 26.11
C GLU A 7 8.87 -11.95 26.80
N ASN A 8 8.92 -11.92 28.12
CA ASN A 8 9.16 -10.68 28.86
C ASN A 8 10.60 -10.16 28.76
N ALA A 9 11.52 -10.98 28.20
CA ALA A 9 12.90 -10.57 27.94
C ALA A 9 13.17 -10.24 26.49
N MET A 10 12.16 -10.43 25.60
CA MET A 10 12.31 -10.10 24.20
C MET A 10 12.24 -8.59 23.97
N THR A 11 13.06 -8.13 23.04
CA THR A 11 12.99 -6.75 22.58
C THR A 11 11.76 -6.53 21.71
N VAL A 12 11.02 -5.48 22.00
CA VAL A 12 9.92 -5.06 21.13
C VAL A 12 10.50 -4.38 19.90
N SER A 13 10.08 -4.81 18.71
CA SER A 13 10.54 -4.25 17.45
C SER A 13 9.35 -3.86 16.58
N SER A 14 9.50 -2.76 15.84
CA SER A 14 8.49 -2.31 14.87
C SER A 14 8.59 -3.03 13.54
N SER A 15 9.64 -3.81 13.32
CA SER A 15 9.83 -4.55 12.07
C SER A 15 10.59 -5.84 12.33
N VAL A 16 10.39 -6.81 11.45
CA VAL A 16 11.10 -8.08 11.45
C VAL A 16 11.39 -8.49 10.00
N ASP A 17 12.46 -9.27 9.80
CA ASP A 17 12.76 -9.83 8.47
C ASP A 17 11.90 -11.05 8.17
N TYR A 18 11.60 -11.85 9.19
CA TYR A 18 10.84 -13.08 9.05
C TYR A 18 9.83 -13.23 10.17
N VAL A 19 8.71 -13.86 9.84
CA VAL A 19 7.69 -14.26 10.82
C VAL A 19 7.68 -15.79 10.88
N ARG A 20 7.65 -16.33 12.09
CA ARG A 20 7.58 -17.76 12.32
C ARG A 20 6.14 -18.24 12.18
N GLY A 21 5.92 -19.33 11.45
CA GLY A 21 4.62 -19.94 11.28
C GLY A 21 4.70 -21.44 11.17
N LEU A 22 3.56 -22.07 10.95
CA LEU A 22 3.45 -23.52 10.73
C LEU A 22 2.94 -23.77 9.32
N LYS A 23 3.53 -24.77 8.67
CA LYS A 23 3.02 -25.32 7.43
C LYS A 23 2.83 -26.81 7.66
N GLY A 24 1.57 -27.25 7.81
CA GLY A 24 1.29 -28.59 8.28
C GLY A 24 1.82 -28.77 9.71
N LYS A 25 2.75 -29.71 9.90
CA LYS A 25 3.40 -29.98 11.18
C LYS A 25 4.75 -29.31 11.32
N ASP A 26 5.22 -28.65 10.27
CA ASP A 26 6.56 -28.09 10.22
C ASP A 26 6.55 -26.61 10.58
N SER A 27 7.54 -26.19 11.35
CA SER A 27 7.81 -24.77 11.58
C SER A 27 8.50 -24.19 10.34
N VAL A 28 8.04 -23.03 9.88
CA VAL A 28 8.61 -22.35 8.73
C VAL A 28 8.84 -20.88 9.05
N LEU A 29 9.76 -20.27 8.31
CA LEU A 29 9.96 -18.83 8.34
C LEU A 29 9.33 -18.23 7.09
N ILE A 30 8.58 -17.13 7.28
CA ILE A 30 7.95 -16.38 6.21
C ILE A 30 8.64 -15.02 6.16
N ALA A 31 9.17 -14.63 5.01
CA ALA A 31 9.69 -13.28 4.84
C ALA A 31 8.56 -12.29 5.12
N SER A 32 8.83 -11.29 5.96
CA SER A 32 7.82 -10.33 6.39
C SER A 32 7.16 -9.63 5.20
N GLY A 33 7.91 -9.31 4.15
CA GLY A 33 7.39 -8.71 2.94
C GLY A 33 6.38 -9.59 2.21
N ASN A 34 6.54 -10.91 2.24
CA ASN A 34 5.59 -11.83 1.62
C ASN A 34 4.26 -11.86 2.38
N LEU A 35 4.33 -11.82 3.71
CA LEU A 35 3.14 -11.78 4.54
C LEU A 35 2.40 -10.46 4.41
N LEU A 36 3.10 -9.35 4.56
CA LEU A 36 2.53 -8.00 4.49
C LEU A 36 2.06 -7.64 3.09
N GLY A 37 2.75 -8.13 2.06
CA GLY A 37 2.37 -7.89 0.67
C GLY A 37 1.02 -8.49 0.28
N ALA A 38 0.52 -9.46 1.04
CA ALA A 38 -0.80 -10.05 0.82
C ALA A 38 -1.94 -9.20 1.38
N LEU A 39 -1.65 -8.16 2.16
CA LEU A 39 -2.63 -7.34 2.85
C LEU A 39 -2.79 -5.98 2.17
N PHE A 40 -4.03 -5.49 2.15
CA PHE A 40 -4.30 -4.10 1.82
C PHE A 40 -4.03 -3.27 3.08
N GLN A 41 -3.01 -2.42 3.04
CA GLN A 41 -2.50 -1.78 4.25
C GLN A 41 -2.32 -0.27 4.08
N ASP A 42 -2.28 0.42 5.20
CA ASP A 42 -1.86 1.82 5.27
C ASP A 42 -0.34 1.88 5.03
N ARG A 43 0.05 2.54 3.97
CA ARG A 43 1.46 2.66 3.59
C ARG A 43 2.06 4.03 3.92
N GLY A 44 1.30 4.87 4.63
CA GLY A 44 1.77 6.16 5.08
C GLY A 44 1.75 7.24 3.99
N THR A 45 2.64 8.20 4.11
CA THR A 45 2.72 9.34 3.20
C THR A 45 3.48 8.98 1.93
N PHE A 46 2.93 9.39 0.80
CA PHE A 46 3.60 9.28 -0.49
C PHE A 46 3.89 10.67 -1.04
N GLU A 47 5.14 10.90 -1.39
CA GLU A 47 5.60 12.10 -2.10
C GLU A 47 6.39 11.65 -3.32
N GLY A 48 6.06 12.20 -4.48
CA GLY A 48 6.66 11.81 -5.73
C GLY A 48 5.66 11.83 -6.85
N ASP A 49 5.87 11.01 -7.87
CA ASP A 49 5.02 10.96 -9.05
C ASP A 49 3.98 9.85 -8.90
N LEU A 50 2.70 10.21 -8.89
CA LEU A 50 1.61 9.24 -8.81
C LEU A 50 1.57 8.27 -9.99
N ASN A 51 2.20 8.62 -11.12
CA ASN A 51 2.32 7.67 -12.22
C ASN A 51 3.15 6.43 -11.84
N GLU A 52 4.01 6.55 -10.85
CA GLU A 52 4.84 5.46 -10.34
C GLU A 52 4.23 4.77 -9.11
N LEU A 53 3.12 5.26 -8.58
CA LEU A 53 2.47 4.68 -7.41
C LEU A 53 1.58 3.51 -7.83
N LYS A 54 2.12 2.30 -7.78
CA LYS A 54 1.48 1.09 -8.30
C LYS A 54 1.26 0.00 -7.25
N THR A 55 1.75 0.20 -6.04
CA THR A 55 1.58 -0.78 -4.96
C THR A 55 0.25 -0.56 -4.28
N ALA A 56 -0.54 -1.63 -4.16
CA ALA A 56 -1.86 -1.56 -3.53
C ALA A 56 -1.76 -1.13 -2.06
N GLY A 57 -2.69 -0.30 -1.63
CA GLY A 57 -2.74 0.19 -0.26
C GLY A 57 -3.40 1.55 -0.16
N MET A 58 -3.33 2.10 1.04
CA MET A 58 -3.80 3.44 1.36
C MET A 58 -2.61 4.36 1.60
N TYR A 59 -2.72 5.59 1.11
CA TYR A 59 -1.64 6.58 1.19
C TYR A 59 -2.19 7.94 1.58
N TYR A 60 -1.38 8.70 2.31
CA TYR A 60 -1.58 10.12 2.45
C TYR A 60 -0.80 10.84 1.36
N ILE A 61 -1.47 11.69 0.59
CA ILE A 61 -0.89 12.42 -0.53
C ILE A 61 -0.72 13.88 -0.12
N THR A 62 0.50 14.37 -0.23
CA THR A 62 0.84 15.75 0.14
C THR A 62 0.79 16.69 -1.07
N GLY A 63 0.98 17.98 -0.80
CA GLY A 63 1.10 18.98 -1.86
C GLY A 63 2.30 18.80 -2.78
N ASN A 64 3.31 18.05 -2.34
CA ASN A 64 4.54 17.81 -3.11
C ASN A 64 4.43 16.65 -4.10
N THR A 65 3.26 16.05 -4.23
CA THR A 65 3.04 14.91 -5.10
C THR A 65 2.71 15.37 -6.51
N GLU A 66 3.36 14.76 -7.50
CA GLU A 66 3.15 15.07 -8.92
C GLU A 66 2.02 14.21 -9.50
N ASN A 67 1.38 14.72 -10.54
CA ASN A 67 0.30 14.06 -11.30
C ASN A 67 -0.93 13.70 -10.46
N LYS A 68 -1.13 14.40 -9.37
CA LYS A 68 -2.34 14.30 -8.58
C LYS A 68 -3.45 15.15 -9.17
N PRO A 69 -4.73 14.91 -8.79
CA PRO A 69 -5.79 15.85 -9.16
C PRO A 69 -5.47 17.26 -8.67
N ALA A 70 -5.81 18.27 -9.49
CA ALA A 70 -5.49 19.65 -9.17
C ALA A 70 -6.06 20.06 -7.80
N GLY A 71 -5.19 20.65 -6.98
CA GLY A 71 -5.56 21.11 -5.65
C GLY A 71 -5.81 20.00 -4.61
N PHE A 72 -5.63 18.75 -4.98
CA PHE A 72 -5.89 17.63 -4.07
C PHE A 72 -4.70 17.35 -3.17
N TYR A 73 -4.98 17.08 -1.91
CA TYR A 73 -4.13 16.36 -0.98
C TYR A 73 -5.05 15.63 0.00
N GLY A 74 -4.65 14.47 0.46
CA GLY A 74 -5.47 13.66 1.35
C GLY A 74 -5.30 12.16 1.10
N LEU A 75 -6.40 11.43 1.12
CA LEU A 75 -6.40 9.98 1.04
C LEU A 75 -6.35 9.49 -0.41
N MET A 76 -5.43 8.59 -0.67
CA MET A 76 -5.34 7.89 -1.95
C MET A 76 -5.45 6.38 -1.71
N LEU A 77 -6.32 5.74 -2.48
CA LEU A 77 -6.46 4.30 -2.50
C LEU A 77 -5.89 3.78 -3.82
N VAL A 78 -5.06 2.75 -3.74
CA VAL A 78 -4.52 2.07 -4.91
C VAL A 78 -4.96 0.62 -4.89
N PHE A 79 -5.69 0.20 -5.91
CA PHE A 79 -6.09 -1.18 -6.12
C PHE A 79 -5.36 -1.73 -7.33
N ARG A 80 -4.94 -2.97 -7.24
CA ARG A 80 -4.17 -3.62 -8.29
C ARG A 80 -4.59 -5.06 -8.47
N SER A 81 -4.73 -5.46 -9.72
CA SER A 81 -4.99 -6.86 -10.09
C SER A 81 -4.35 -7.14 -11.44
N GLY A 82 -4.57 -8.35 -11.97
CA GLY A 82 -4.11 -8.66 -13.32
C GLY A 82 -4.75 -7.81 -14.41
N ALA A 83 -5.91 -7.19 -14.15
CA ALA A 83 -6.58 -6.32 -15.10
C ALA A 83 -5.95 -4.92 -15.21
N GLY A 84 -5.33 -4.46 -14.15
CA GLY A 84 -4.72 -3.14 -14.13
C GLY A 84 -4.62 -2.56 -12.73
N ILE A 85 -4.40 -1.25 -12.69
CA ILE A 85 -4.22 -0.50 -11.46
C ILE A 85 -5.23 0.64 -11.46
N VAL A 86 -5.91 0.83 -10.32
CA VAL A 86 -6.83 1.94 -10.12
C VAL A 86 -6.32 2.80 -8.98
N GLN A 87 -6.27 4.10 -9.21
CA GLN A 87 -6.02 5.08 -8.16
C GLN A 87 -7.30 5.86 -7.89
N ILE A 88 -7.66 5.97 -6.62
CA ILE A 88 -8.84 6.71 -6.18
C ILE A 88 -8.39 7.78 -5.21
N ALA A 89 -8.53 9.05 -5.60
CA ALA A 89 -8.31 10.20 -4.74
C ALA A 89 -9.61 10.50 -4.01
N TYR A 90 -9.62 10.39 -2.70
CA TYR A 90 -10.80 10.55 -1.87
C TYR A 90 -10.69 11.81 -1.03
N SER A 91 -11.67 12.71 -1.18
CA SER A 91 -11.75 13.91 -0.36
C SER A 91 -12.40 13.55 0.98
N VAL A 92 -11.65 13.69 2.06
CA VAL A 92 -12.17 13.48 3.40
C VAL A 92 -13.08 14.62 3.89
N TYR A 93 -13.11 15.72 3.14
CA TYR A 93 -13.90 16.88 3.53
C TYR A 93 -15.36 16.78 3.08
N ASN A 94 -15.62 16.21 1.90
CA ASN A 94 -16.97 16.15 1.35
C ASN A 94 -17.36 14.77 0.82
N GLY A 95 -16.48 13.77 0.95
CA GLY A 95 -16.77 12.40 0.51
C GLY A 95 -16.76 12.20 -1.00
N GLU A 96 -16.37 13.19 -1.78
CA GLU A 96 -16.23 13.02 -3.22
C GLU A 96 -14.91 12.34 -3.58
N SER A 97 -14.90 11.68 -4.72
CA SER A 97 -13.70 11.00 -5.20
C SER A 97 -13.44 11.28 -6.67
N LYS A 98 -12.18 11.15 -7.05
CA LYS A 98 -11.73 11.06 -8.44
C LYS A 98 -10.96 9.77 -8.61
N LYS A 99 -11.02 9.22 -9.80
CA LYS A 99 -10.31 7.97 -10.11
C LYS A 99 -9.65 8.04 -11.47
N ARG A 100 -8.64 7.21 -11.65
CA ARG A 100 -8.03 6.93 -12.94
C ARG A 100 -7.54 5.49 -12.98
N VAL A 101 -7.28 5.00 -14.17
CA VAL A 101 -6.93 3.59 -14.41
C VAL A 101 -5.69 3.50 -15.28
N LEU A 102 -4.84 2.55 -14.98
CA LEU A 102 -3.78 2.08 -15.86
C LEU A 102 -4.08 0.62 -16.20
N LEU A 103 -4.46 0.35 -17.44
CA LEU A 103 -4.71 -1.01 -17.88
C LEU A 103 -3.41 -1.81 -17.95
N SER A 104 -3.49 -3.11 -17.69
CA SER A 104 -2.32 -3.99 -17.65
C SER A 104 -1.56 -4.05 -18.97
N ASN A 105 -2.25 -3.82 -20.08
CA ASN A 105 -1.67 -3.79 -21.44
C ASN A 105 -1.48 -2.38 -21.96
N GLY A 106 -1.81 -1.37 -21.16
CA GLY A 106 -1.65 0.03 -21.52
C GLY A 106 -0.34 0.60 -21.02
N GLY A 107 0.19 1.58 -21.71
CA GLY A 107 1.41 2.27 -21.30
C GLY A 107 1.16 3.51 -20.45
N ASN A 108 -0.04 4.05 -20.49
CA ASN A 108 -0.35 5.35 -19.93
C ASN A 108 -1.58 5.32 -19.04
N TRP A 109 -1.54 6.12 -17.96
CA TRP A 109 -2.71 6.41 -17.16
C TRP A 109 -3.73 7.18 -18.00
N ASP A 110 -5.02 6.88 -17.79
CA ASP A 110 -6.07 7.76 -18.29
C ASP A 110 -6.15 9.05 -17.46
N THR A 111 -6.99 9.96 -17.85
CA THR A 111 -7.17 11.21 -17.11
C THR A 111 -7.99 10.98 -15.84
N TRP A 112 -7.79 11.84 -14.84
CA TRP A 112 -8.63 11.82 -13.66
C TRP A 112 -10.09 12.11 -14.02
N SER A 113 -10.99 11.34 -13.45
CA SER A 113 -12.42 11.58 -13.57
C SER A 113 -12.81 12.92 -12.91
N ASN A 114 -14.02 13.37 -13.16
CA ASN A 114 -14.58 14.48 -12.38
C ASN A 114 -14.86 14.03 -10.95
N TRP A 115 -14.95 15.01 -10.05
CA TRP A 115 -15.39 14.74 -8.69
C TRP A 115 -16.83 14.20 -8.71
N ALA A 116 -17.05 13.20 -7.92
CA ALA A 116 -18.39 12.60 -7.80
C ALA A 116 -18.67 12.09 -6.38
#